data_a552113cdba6dc4962d5389d03f157c3
#
_entry.id   a552113cdba6dc4962d5389d03f157c3
#
_cell.length_a   1.000
_cell.length_b   1.000
_cell.length_c   1.000
_cell.angle_alpha   90.00
_cell.angle_beta   90.00
_cell.angle_gamma   90.00
#
_symmetry.space_group_name_H-M   'P 1'
#
loop_
_entity.id
_entity.type
_entity.pdbx_description
1 polymer ?
#
loop_
_entity_poly.entity_id
_entity_poly.type
_entity_poly.pdbx_seq_one_letter_code
_entity_poly.pdbx_strand_id
1 'polypeptide(L)'
;MQKKVNLAMLALFSCSLAMAQNEKTDQNVAQGLDENAFTFSEAQLGEDDDMSSNVTILNSTSNVYASQAGYLFSPARFRYRAFNQKYNDVYINGASMNDMETGQFRFSNIGGLNRFSRNVDFALPFESNSYSMTGMAGSNNYDFRAGSMQEGQYASIGVANRNYTLRGLYSYSSGFNEKGWAITAGLTYRWANQGYVEGTIYNALSYFFGVQKKWMNGHSLSFSTWGNPTERSTQGASTDEAYWLANDYQYNPYWGYQNGHKRNSRVVNDFAPSAIATWDWEINDQMKLTTSIFGKYSMYKSTKLNYNNAENPQPDYWKNMPSANYYVWGDYKNGNNMYTWENWNNAVNYWQASKQNRQINWDRLYYANQQAAKNGQDLLYYVQAKHNDNLTLTLSSVLNTKLTKKSNLATGIMLGKSTNQHYQTLEDMLGGAIFHNINTYALGDYPKTDPRVQYDLNTAGPNNTGKLVYEGDKFGYDYRIDVNKANAWSTYTAEFYNMKAMLSGRIGYTGMNRRGYMRNGMAPNNSQGKSGTANFLDGGVKGSLNVDMAEAMPSASEPDTSCVHRWQAQPSSRLKSATTS
;
A
#
# COMPACT_ATOMS: atom_id res chain seq x y z
N MET A 1 44.97 -13.46 -18.06
CA MET A 1 43.57 -13.07 -18.37
C MET A 1 42.57 -14.22 -18.28
N GLN A 2 42.91 -15.44 -18.70
CA GLN A 2 42.04 -16.63 -18.65
C GLN A 2 41.58 -17.06 -17.24
N LYS A 3 42.38 -16.90 -16.18
CA LYS A 3 41.99 -17.29 -14.82
C LYS A 3 40.89 -16.38 -14.21
N LYS A 4 40.78 -15.13 -14.62
CA LYS A 4 39.74 -14.21 -14.12
C LYS A 4 38.38 -14.41 -14.84
N VAL A 5 38.39 -14.89 -16.08
CA VAL A 5 37.20 -15.23 -16.85
C VAL A 5 36.54 -16.50 -16.30
N ASN A 6 37.32 -17.48 -15.91
CA ASN A 6 36.84 -18.74 -15.33
C ASN A 6 36.22 -18.53 -13.93
N LEU A 7 36.72 -17.58 -13.15
CA LEU A 7 36.15 -17.28 -11.82
C LEU A 7 34.79 -16.52 -11.93
N ALA A 8 34.67 -15.65 -12.93
CA ALA A 8 33.40 -14.95 -13.22
C ALA A 8 32.32 -15.89 -13.77
N MET A 9 32.71 -16.88 -14.59
CA MET A 9 31.79 -17.94 -15.03
C MET A 9 31.39 -18.87 -13.89
N LEU A 10 32.28 -19.21 -12.96
CA LEU A 10 31.94 -20.02 -11.79
C LEU A 10 30.99 -19.29 -10.84
N ALA A 11 31.14 -17.99 -10.66
CA ALA A 11 30.25 -17.16 -9.85
C ALA A 11 28.85 -16.98 -10.49
N LEU A 12 28.77 -16.94 -11.82
CA LEU A 12 27.50 -16.97 -12.55
C LEU A 12 26.82 -18.34 -12.48
N PHE A 13 27.58 -19.43 -12.44
CA PHE A 13 27.03 -20.80 -12.31
C PHE A 13 26.52 -21.11 -10.91
N SER A 14 27.10 -20.55 -9.85
CA SER A 14 26.65 -20.79 -8.48
C SER A 14 25.34 -20.06 -8.12
N CYS A 15 24.99 -18.99 -8.84
CA CYS A 15 23.69 -18.33 -8.69
C CYS A 15 22.52 -19.06 -9.40
N SER A 16 22.82 -19.92 -10.38
CA SER A 16 21.78 -20.61 -11.18
C SER A 16 21.31 -21.95 -10.57
N LEU A 17 22.05 -22.52 -9.63
CA LEU A 17 21.71 -23.82 -9.01
C LEU A 17 20.55 -23.76 -8.00
N ALA A 18 20.02 -22.59 -7.68
CA ALA A 18 18.91 -22.42 -6.75
C ALA A 18 17.52 -22.35 -7.40
N MET A 19 17.40 -22.53 -8.72
CA MET A 19 16.17 -22.22 -9.46
C MET A 19 15.63 -23.35 -10.35
N ALA A 20 15.95 -24.59 -10.11
CA ALA A 20 15.47 -25.68 -10.94
C ALA A 20 14.38 -26.51 -10.24
N GLN A 21 13.17 -26.02 -10.30
CA GLN A 21 11.94 -26.86 -10.25
C GLN A 21 10.86 -26.21 -11.10
N ASN A 22 10.74 -26.67 -12.35
CA ASN A 22 9.60 -26.40 -13.22
C ASN A 22 8.64 -27.59 -13.14
N GLU A 23 7.63 -27.50 -12.29
CA GLU A 23 6.43 -28.31 -12.48
C GLU A 23 5.46 -27.52 -13.36
N LYS A 24 4.94 -28.19 -14.39
CA LYS A 24 3.80 -27.69 -15.17
C LYS A 24 2.64 -27.50 -14.21
N THR A 25 2.38 -26.26 -13.87
CA THR A 25 1.23 -25.92 -13.03
C THR A 25 -0.01 -26.03 -13.90
N ASP A 26 -0.84 -27.03 -13.64
CA ASP A 26 -2.21 -27.08 -14.12
C ASP A 26 -2.92 -25.79 -13.67
N GLN A 27 -3.52 -25.05 -14.61
CA GLN A 27 -4.30 -23.84 -14.35
C GLN A 27 -5.44 -24.07 -13.33
N ASN A 28 -5.74 -25.32 -13.00
CA ASN A 28 -6.76 -25.73 -12.03
C ASN A 28 -6.31 -25.60 -10.56
N VAL A 29 -5.02 -25.48 -10.25
CA VAL A 29 -4.53 -25.32 -8.87
C VAL A 29 -4.75 -23.91 -8.34
N ALA A 30 -4.84 -22.91 -9.23
CA ALA A 30 -5.18 -21.52 -8.84
C ALA A 30 -6.65 -21.37 -8.35
N GLN A 31 -7.52 -22.34 -8.62
CA GLN A 31 -8.93 -22.32 -8.19
C GLN A 31 -9.14 -22.70 -6.72
N GLY A 32 -8.15 -23.25 -6.05
CA GLY A 32 -8.21 -23.68 -4.64
C GLY A 32 -7.56 -22.72 -3.64
N LEU A 33 -7.03 -21.58 -4.08
CA LEU A 33 -6.52 -20.58 -3.16
C LEU A 33 -7.69 -19.94 -2.41
N ASP A 34 -7.71 -20.23 -1.13
CA ASP A 34 -8.74 -19.88 -0.16
C ASP A 34 -9.11 -18.40 -0.25
N GLU A 35 -10.41 -18.08 -0.26
CA GLU A 35 -10.92 -16.70 -0.18
C GLU A 35 -10.31 -15.90 0.97
N ASN A 36 -9.83 -16.59 1.99
CA ASN A 36 -9.15 -16.03 3.13
C ASN A 36 -7.78 -15.45 2.80
N ALA A 37 -7.02 -15.96 1.85
CA ALA A 37 -5.70 -15.44 1.49
C ALA A 37 -5.76 -14.01 0.95
N PHE A 38 -6.80 -13.66 0.20
CA PHE A 38 -7.03 -12.29 -0.28
C PHE A 38 -7.49 -11.33 0.81
N THR A 39 -8.21 -11.82 1.81
CA THR A 39 -8.65 -11.02 2.95
C THR A 39 -7.49 -10.61 3.86
N PHE A 40 -6.43 -11.40 3.90
CA PHE A 40 -5.21 -11.07 4.64
C PHE A 40 -4.50 -9.83 4.12
N SER A 41 -4.38 -9.73 2.81
CA SER A 41 -3.66 -8.63 2.19
C SER A 41 -4.31 -7.28 2.44
N GLU A 42 -5.63 -7.25 2.57
CA GLU A 42 -6.39 -6.03 2.77
C GLU A 42 -6.31 -5.49 4.20
N ALA A 43 -6.30 -6.39 5.19
CA ALA A 43 -6.09 -6.02 6.58
C ALA A 43 -4.65 -5.54 6.85
N GLN A 44 -3.70 -6.06 6.08
CA GLN A 44 -2.28 -5.70 6.16
C GLN A 44 -1.94 -4.43 5.39
N LEU A 45 -2.77 -4.07 4.43
CA LEU A 45 -2.65 -2.90 3.57
C LEU A 45 -3.29 -1.65 4.19
N GLY A 46 -3.71 -1.74 5.44
CA GLY A 46 -4.10 -0.60 6.26
C GLY A 46 -2.92 0.33 6.43
N GLU A 47 -2.77 1.21 5.48
CA GLU A 47 -1.66 2.13 5.35
C GLU A 47 -1.78 3.25 6.36
N ASP A 48 -0.85 3.31 7.28
CA ASP A 48 -0.44 4.59 7.83
C ASP A 48 0.47 5.26 6.80
N ASP A 49 0.19 6.49 6.42
CA ASP A 49 0.94 7.26 5.41
C ASP A 49 2.44 7.39 5.75
N ASP A 50 2.80 7.29 7.03
CA ASP A 50 4.17 7.41 7.53
C ASP A 50 4.92 6.07 7.60
N MET A 51 4.21 4.95 7.51
CA MET A 51 4.77 3.61 7.45
C MET A 51 4.28 2.93 6.19
N SER A 52 4.81 3.35 5.04
CA SER A 52 4.46 2.73 3.76
C SER A 52 4.39 1.22 3.92
N SER A 53 3.24 0.66 3.69
CA SER A 53 3.02 -0.76 3.73
C SER A 53 3.94 -1.41 2.72
N ASN A 54 4.93 -2.06 3.23
CA ASN A 54 5.96 -2.69 2.42
C ASN A 54 5.55 -4.14 2.13
N VAL A 55 4.28 -4.36 1.79
CA VAL A 55 3.78 -5.68 1.45
C VAL A 55 3.91 -5.89 -0.04
N THR A 56 4.69 -6.87 -0.41
CA THR A 56 4.75 -7.39 -1.77
C THR A 56 3.95 -8.68 -1.81
N ILE A 57 2.81 -8.68 -2.50
CA ILE A 57 2.00 -9.89 -2.66
C ILE A 57 2.52 -10.61 -3.89
N LEU A 58 3.11 -11.76 -3.66
CA LEU A 58 3.55 -12.68 -4.70
C LEU A 58 2.78 -13.99 -4.55
N ASN A 59 1.87 -14.26 -5.48
CA ASN A 59 1.16 -15.53 -5.57
C ASN A 59 1.94 -16.48 -6.48
N SER A 60 3.14 -16.89 -6.08
CA SER A 60 3.91 -17.86 -6.84
C SER A 60 3.90 -19.22 -6.16
N THR A 61 3.42 -20.23 -6.86
CA THR A 61 3.56 -21.64 -6.48
C THR A 61 4.94 -22.20 -6.84
N SER A 62 5.67 -21.55 -7.74
CA SER A 62 7.02 -21.96 -8.16
C SER A 62 8.11 -21.62 -7.15
N ASN A 63 7.85 -20.72 -6.21
CA ASN A 63 8.82 -20.33 -5.19
C ASN A 63 8.31 -20.75 -3.81
N VAL A 64 8.94 -21.77 -3.22
CA VAL A 64 8.58 -22.35 -1.91
C VAL A 64 8.56 -21.28 -0.81
N TYR A 65 9.50 -20.34 -0.81
CA TYR A 65 9.55 -19.25 0.17
C TYR A 65 8.35 -18.32 0.06
N ALA A 66 8.01 -17.87 -1.16
CA ALA A 66 6.85 -17.00 -1.39
C ALA A 66 5.53 -17.72 -1.06
N SER A 67 5.42 -19.01 -1.42
CA SER A 67 4.28 -19.86 -1.09
C SER A 67 4.09 -20.01 0.42
N GLN A 68 5.14 -20.33 1.16
CA GLN A 68 5.07 -20.49 2.62
C GLN A 68 4.84 -19.16 3.35
N ALA A 69 5.44 -18.08 2.90
CA ALA A 69 5.23 -16.76 3.50
C ALA A 69 3.80 -16.23 3.28
N GLY A 70 3.13 -16.63 2.21
CA GLY A 70 1.74 -16.31 1.94
C GLY A 70 0.74 -17.01 2.88
N TYR A 71 1.15 -18.09 3.55
CA TYR A 71 0.30 -18.90 4.46
C TYR A 71 0.31 -18.44 5.92
N LEU A 72 0.91 -17.33 6.26
CA LEU A 72 0.95 -16.88 7.65
C LEU A 72 -0.43 -16.46 8.16
N PHE A 73 -0.88 -17.09 9.24
CA PHE A 73 -2.11 -16.74 9.96
C PHE A 73 -2.05 -15.38 10.69
N SER A 74 -0.87 -14.80 10.74
CA SER A 74 -0.61 -13.52 11.39
C SER A 74 -0.69 -12.37 10.37
N PRO A 75 -0.99 -11.13 10.78
CA PRO A 75 -0.86 -9.95 9.94
C PRO A 75 0.62 -9.60 9.69
N ALA A 76 1.49 -10.60 9.53
CA ALA A 76 2.89 -10.40 9.22
C ALA A 76 3.02 -9.71 7.85
N ARG A 77 3.75 -8.62 7.83
CA ARG A 77 4.06 -7.90 6.60
C ARG A 77 5.18 -8.65 5.88
N PHE A 78 4.88 -9.15 4.69
CA PHE A 78 5.83 -9.89 3.87
C PHE A 78 6.43 -8.99 2.80
N ARG A 79 7.75 -9.00 2.68
CA ARG A 79 8.49 -8.36 1.58
C ARG A 79 9.29 -9.42 0.85
N TYR A 80 9.08 -9.54 -0.46
CA TYR A 80 9.90 -10.44 -1.25
C TYR A 80 11.36 -9.98 -1.19
N ARG A 81 12.25 -10.83 -0.61
CA ARG A 81 13.68 -10.56 -0.42
C ARG A 81 13.96 -9.17 0.19
N ALA A 82 13.10 -8.70 1.08
CA ALA A 82 13.18 -7.39 1.73
C ALA A 82 13.08 -6.17 0.79
N PHE A 83 12.73 -6.34 -0.48
CA PHE A 83 12.51 -5.23 -1.39
C PHE A 83 11.31 -4.37 -0.97
N ASN A 84 11.41 -3.06 -1.16
CA ASN A 84 10.29 -2.16 -0.99
C ASN A 84 9.23 -2.42 -2.06
N GLN A 85 7.95 -2.22 -1.72
CA GLN A 85 6.81 -2.42 -2.62
C GLN A 85 6.90 -1.63 -3.93
N LYS A 86 7.58 -0.48 -3.95
CA LYS A 86 7.81 0.31 -5.17
C LYS A 86 8.57 -0.42 -6.27
N TYR A 87 9.22 -1.54 -5.95
CA TYR A 87 9.93 -2.40 -6.90
C TYR A 87 9.11 -3.59 -7.38
N ASN A 88 7.86 -3.74 -6.88
CA ASN A 88 6.89 -4.70 -7.38
C ASN A 88 5.97 -3.99 -8.38
N ASP A 89 5.94 -4.47 -9.60
CA ASP A 89 5.13 -3.88 -10.66
C ASP A 89 3.75 -4.57 -10.70
N VAL A 90 2.70 -3.77 -10.65
CA VAL A 90 1.32 -4.26 -10.73
C VAL A 90 0.68 -3.75 -12.02
N TYR A 91 0.08 -4.69 -12.74
CA TYR A 91 -0.63 -4.44 -14.00
C TYR A 91 -2.07 -4.93 -13.91
N ILE A 92 -2.95 -4.31 -14.67
CA ILE A 92 -4.29 -4.81 -14.98
C ILE A 92 -4.43 -4.78 -16.48
N ASN A 93 -4.72 -5.93 -17.11
CA ASN A 93 -4.80 -6.09 -18.57
C ASN A 93 -3.57 -5.51 -19.31
N GLY A 94 -2.38 -5.62 -18.71
CA GLY A 94 -1.14 -5.08 -19.28
C GLY A 94 -0.92 -3.58 -19.09
N ALA A 95 -1.83 -2.84 -18.46
CA ALA A 95 -1.61 -1.44 -18.09
C ALA A 95 -1.01 -1.33 -16.69
N SER A 96 0.02 -0.50 -16.52
CA SER A 96 0.69 -0.27 -15.23
C SER A 96 -0.22 0.49 -14.28
N MET A 97 -0.33 -0.01 -13.04
CA MET A 97 -1.18 0.52 -11.96
C MET A 97 -0.41 1.24 -10.87
N ASN A 98 0.92 1.11 -10.83
CA ASN A 98 1.75 1.76 -9.82
C ASN A 98 1.61 3.27 -9.91
N ASP A 99 1.47 3.92 -8.78
CA ASP A 99 1.45 5.38 -8.68
C ASP A 99 2.73 5.98 -9.27
N MET A 100 2.60 7.01 -10.09
CA MET A 100 3.74 7.55 -10.85
C MET A 100 4.66 8.42 -9.99
N GLU A 101 4.17 8.95 -8.88
CA GLU A 101 4.95 9.75 -7.94
C GLU A 101 5.71 8.86 -6.95
N THR A 102 5.00 7.93 -6.30
CA THR A 102 5.56 7.10 -5.23
C THR A 102 6.15 5.77 -5.71
N GLY A 103 5.74 5.30 -6.88
CA GLY A 103 6.09 3.98 -7.42
C GLY A 103 5.31 2.82 -6.78
N GLN A 104 4.41 3.08 -5.84
CA GLN A 104 3.69 2.04 -5.10
C GLN A 104 2.31 1.79 -5.69
N PHE A 105 1.79 0.57 -5.49
CA PHE A 105 0.40 0.23 -5.77
C PHE A 105 -0.35 0.00 -4.46
N ARG A 106 -1.52 0.63 -4.32
CA ARG A 106 -2.41 0.41 -3.18
C ARG A 106 -3.31 -0.78 -3.46
N PHE A 107 -2.99 -1.93 -2.88
CA PHE A 107 -3.80 -3.15 -3.05
C PHE A 107 -5.22 -3.02 -2.46
N SER A 108 -5.45 -2.10 -1.53
CA SER A 108 -6.80 -1.75 -1.06
C SER A 108 -7.75 -1.36 -2.19
N ASN A 109 -7.24 -0.83 -3.30
CA ASN A 109 -8.04 -0.46 -4.47
C ASN A 109 -8.68 -1.65 -5.20
N ILE A 110 -8.14 -2.86 -5.04
CA ILE A 110 -8.65 -4.09 -5.67
C ILE A 110 -9.01 -5.18 -4.66
N GLY A 111 -8.56 -5.06 -3.40
CA GLY A 111 -8.69 -6.11 -2.39
C GLY A 111 -10.14 -6.47 -2.03
N GLY A 112 -11.08 -5.51 -2.18
CA GLY A 112 -12.50 -5.75 -1.99
C GLY A 112 -13.20 -6.45 -3.15
N LEU A 113 -12.53 -6.60 -4.28
CA LEU A 113 -13.10 -7.19 -5.50
C LEU A 113 -13.18 -8.72 -5.44
N ASN A 114 -12.46 -9.36 -4.50
CA ASN A 114 -12.48 -10.79 -4.22
C ASN A 114 -12.30 -11.65 -5.48
N ARG A 115 -13.38 -12.23 -6.01
CA ARG A 115 -13.35 -13.15 -7.15
C ARG A 115 -12.81 -12.50 -8.43
N PHE A 116 -13.04 -11.20 -8.63
CA PHE A 116 -12.61 -10.50 -9.84
C PHE A 116 -11.11 -10.23 -9.89
N SER A 117 -10.42 -10.29 -8.76
CA SER A 117 -8.96 -10.14 -8.67
C SER A 117 -8.20 -11.47 -8.51
N ARG A 118 -8.85 -12.62 -8.74
CA ARG A 118 -8.22 -13.95 -8.63
C ARG A 118 -7.42 -14.34 -9.86
N ASN A 119 -7.85 -13.91 -11.03
CA ASN A 119 -7.15 -14.22 -12.27
C ASN A 119 -5.92 -13.30 -12.40
N VAL A 120 -4.77 -13.80 -11.98
CA VAL A 120 -3.51 -13.07 -11.94
C VAL A 120 -2.41 -13.88 -12.59
N ASP A 121 -1.74 -13.27 -13.56
CA ASP A 121 -0.48 -13.74 -14.15
C ASP A 121 0.68 -13.11 -13.38
N PHE A 122 1.61 -13.91 -12.96
CA PHE A 122 2.66 -13.55 -12.04
C PHE A 122 4.02 -13.91 -12.61
N ALA A 123 5.02 -13.03 -12.40
CA ALA A 123 6.39 -13.30 -12.80
C ALA A 123 7.40 -12.88 -11.72
N LEU A 124 8.35 -13.75 -11.40
CA LEU A 124 9.52 -13.44 -10.61
C LEU A 124 10.50 -12.54 -11.39
N PRO A 125 11.45 -11.88 -10.72
CA PRO A 125 12.32 -10.86 -11.36
C PRO A 125 13.05 -11.31 -12.62
N PHE A 126 13.42 -12.59 -12.73
CA PHE A 126 14.14 -13.16 -13.87
C PHE A 126 13.30 -14.11 -14.72
N GLU A 127 11.99 -14.15 -14.48
CA GLU A 127 11.03 -14.85 -15.33
C GLU A 127 10.53 -13.92 -16.43
N SER A 128 10.25 -14.51 -17.61
CA SER A 128 9.61 -13.81 -18.71
C SER A 128 8.11 -13.78 -18.52
N ASN A 129 7.49 -12.69 -19.00
CA ASN A 129 6.04 -12.58 -19.10
C ASN A 129 5.67 -11.88 -20.42
N SER A 130 4.36 -11.83 -20.69
CA SER A 130 3.81 -11.27 -21.93
C SER A 130 3.39 -9.80 -21.82
N TYR A 131 3.66 -9.12 -20.70
CA TYR A 131 3.08 -7.79 -20.43
C TYR A 131 4.10 -6.75 -19.93
N SER A 132 5.31 -7.15 -19.54
CA SER A 132 6.29 -6.21 -18.99
C SER A 132 7.73 -6.73 -19.01
N MET A 133 8.68 -5.85 -18.76
CA MET A 133 9.99 -6.23 -18.21
C MET A 133 9.86 -6.21 -16.69
N THR A 134 9.65 -7.37 -16.07
CA THR A 134 9.41 -7.54 -14.62
C THR A 134 10.35 -6.71 -13.75
N GLY A 135 9.82 -6.04 -12.74
CA GLY A 135 10.58 -5.31 -11.74
C GLY A 135 11.44 -6.18 -10.81
N MET A 136 12.27 -5.56 -9.97
CA MET A 136 13.20 -6.26 -9.07
C MET A 136 12.52 -7.09 -7.97
N ALA A 137 11.27 -6.76 -7.62
CA ALA A 137 10.47 -7.50 -6.65
C ALA A 137 9.34 -8.33 -7.30
N GLY A 138 9.43 -8.58 -8.60
CA GLY A 138 8.42 -9.32 -9.36
C GLY A 138 7.34 -8.43 -9.95
N SER A 139 6.40 -9.04 -10.66
CA SER A 139 5.23 -8.36 -11.24
C SER A 139 3.98 -9.22 -11.13
N ASN A 140 2.83 -8.56 -11.04
CA ASN A 140 1.50 -9.18 -11.06
C ASN A 140 0.67 -8.52 -12.16
N ASN A 141 -0.03 -9.29 -12.98
CA ASN A 141 -0.96 -8.78 -13.99
C ASN A 141 -2.33 -9.41 -13.78
N TYR A 142 -3.28 -8.61 -13.31
CA TYR A 142 -4.66 -9.03 -13.09
C TYR A 142 -5.44 -8.96 -14.41
N ASP A 143 -6.23 -10.00 -14.69
CA ASP A 143 -7.14 -9.99 -15.82
C ASP A 143 -8.55 -9.55 -15.38
N PHE A 144 -8.94 -8.36 -15.79
CA PHE A 144 -10.24 -7.75 -15.47
C PHE A 144 -11.21 -7.78 -16.66
N ARG A 145 -10.94 -8.61 -17.67
CA ARG A 145 -11.87 -8.81 -18.78
C ARG A 145 -13.09 -9.59 -18.33
N ALA A 146 -14.27 -9.16 -18.74
CA ALA A 146 -15.53 -9.82 -18.33
C ALA A 146 -15.62 -11.28 -18.76
N GLY A 147 -15.05 -11.62 -19.93
CA GLY A 147 -15.08 -12.99 -20.46
C GLY A 147 -14.06 -13.94 -19.85
N SER A 148 -13.12 -13.46 -19.03
CA SER A 148 -12.18 -14.28 -18.27
C SER A 148 -12.70 -14.62 -16.88
N MET A 149 -13.83 -14.03 -16.47
CA MET A 149 -14.44 -14.30 -15.17
C MET A 149 -15.22 -15.61 -15.19
N GLN A 150 -15.17 -16.34 -14.08
CA GLN A 150 -15.92 -17.60 -13.93
C GLN A 150 -17.42 -17.33 -14.06
N GLU A 151 -18.07 -18.01 -14.98
CA GLU A 151 -19.51 -17.92 -15.26
C GLU A 151 -20.35 -18.35 -14.05
N GLY A 152 -21.51 -17.70 -13.90
CA GLY A 152 -22.51 -18.03 -12.91
C GLY A 152 -22.77 -16.91 -11.90
N GLN A 153 -23.56 -17.27 -10.89
CA GLN A 153 -23.88 -16.40 -9.76
C GLN A 153 -23.21 -16.94 -8.51
N TYR A 154 -22.73 -16.03 -7.69
CA TYR A 154 -22.13 -16.38 -6.42
C TYR A 154 -22.52 -15.36 -5.34
N ALA A 155 -22.98 -15.90 -4.21
CA ALA A 155 -23.26 -15.10 -3.01
C ALA A 155 -22.50 -15.70 -1.83
N SER A 156 -21.95 -14.86 -0.97
CA SER A 156 -21.25 -15.29 0.23
C SER A 156 -21.49 -14.31 1.36
N ILE A 157 -21.67 -14.86 2.55
CA ILE A 157 -21.66 -14.11 3.81
C ILE A 157 -20.53 -14.71 4.65
N GLY A 158 -19.68 -13.84 5.19
CA GLY A 158 -18.58 -14.23 6.02
C GLY A 158 -18.51 -13.40 7.30
N VAL A 159 -18.05 -14.03 8.37
CA VAL A 159 -17.74 -13.36 9.65
C VAL A 159 -16.26 -13.52 9.90
N ALA A 160 -15.59 -12.44 10.28
CA ALA A 160 -14.17 -12.43 10.54
C ALA A 160 -13.87 -11.66 11.84
N ASN A 161 -12.86 -12.10 12.55
CA ASN A 161 -12.32 -11.40 13.72
C ASN A 161 -11.04 -10.66 13.31
N ARG A 162 -11.21 -9.59 12.51
CA ARG A 162 -10.11 -8.77 11.96
C ARG A 162 -10.52 -7.31 11.88
N ASN A 163 -10.09 -6.59 10.83
CA ASN A 163 -10.48 -5.19 10.61
C ASN A 163 -11.99 -5.03 10.43
N TYR A 164 -12.64 -6.00 9.81
CA TYR A 164 -14.10 -6.05 9.70
C TYR A 164 -14.66 -7.32 10.36
N THR A 165 -15.91 -7.23 10.79
CA THR A 165 -16.63 -8.35 11.43
C THR A 165 -17.53 -9.07 10.44
N LEU A 166 -18.18 -8.34 9.56
CA LEU A 166 -19.15 -8.88 8.59
C LEU A 166 -18.72 -8.55 7.17
N ARG A 167 -18.84 -9.55 6.27
CA ARG A 167 -18.71 -9.39 4.82
C ARG A 167 -19.89 -10.01 4.12
N GLY A 168 -20.54 -9.25 3.25
CA GLY A 168 -21.50 -9.75 2.29
C GLY A 168 -20.96 -9.55 0.88
N LEU A 169 -21.09 -10.56 0.02
CA LEU A 169 -20.62 -10.50 -1.36
C LEU A 169 -21.66 -11.12 -2.28
N TYR A 170 -21.91 -10.45 -3.43
CA TYR A 170 -22.65 -11.00 -4.55
C TYR A 170 -21.92 -10.70 -5.86
N SER A 171 -21.84 -11.68 -6.75
CA SER A 171 -21.25 -11.52 -8.08
C SER A 171 -22.03 -12.33 -9.12
N TYR A 172 -22.09 -11.78 -10.32
CA TYR A 172 -22.66 -12.38 -11.52
C TYR A 172 -21.71 -12.29 -12.69
N SER A 173 -21.55 -13.36 -13.46
CA SER A 173 -20.85 -13.36 -14.73
C SER A 173 -21.62 -14.21 -15.73
N SER A 174 -21.90 -13.64 -16.91
CA SER A 174 -22.68 -14.32 -17.95
C SER A 174 -21.88 -15.34 -18.76
N GLY A 175 -20.52 -15.31 -18.69
CA GLY A 175 -19.72 -15.94 -19.74
C GLY A 175 -19.96 -15.28 -21.11
N PHE A 176 -19.34 -15.83 -22.18
CA PHE A 176 -19.62 -15.38 -23.53
C PHE A 176 -20.90 -16.03 -24.10
N ASN A 177 -21.82 -15.19 -24.57
CA ASN A 177 -22.99 -15.69 -25.30
C ASN A 177 -22.64 -15.97 -26.78
N GLU A 178 -23.58 -16.55 -27.54
CA GLU A 178 -23.41 -16.88 -28.97
C GLU A 178 -23.03 -15.66 -29.84
N LYS A 179 -23.42 -14.46 -29.42
CA LYS A 179 -23.07 -13.21 -30.08
C LYS A 179 -21.73 -12.66 -29.66
N GLY A 180 -20.97 -13.35 -28.81
CA GLY A 180 -19.66 -12.98 -28.31
C GLY A 180 -19.67 -11.83 -27.28
N TRP A 181 -20.76 -11.63 -26.54
CA TRP A 181 -20.84 -10.70 -25.41
C TRP A 181 -20.66 -11.42 -24.08
N ALA A 182 -19.89 -10.81 -23.18
CA ALA A 182 -19.79 -11.20 -21.78
C ALA A 182 -20.01 -9.98 -20.90
N ILE A 183 -20.76 -10.16 -19.80
CA ILE A 183 -21.05 -9.14 -18.80
C ILE A 183 -20.76 -9.72 -17.43
N THR A 184 -20.10 -8.92 -16.58
CA THR A 184 -19.77 -9.29 -15.21
C THR A 184 -20.04 -8.13 -14.28
N ALA A 185 -20.67 -8.39 -13.14
CA ALA A 185 -20.93 -7.39 -12.12
C ALA A 185 -20.84 -7.99 -10.72
N GLY A 186 -20.47 -7.20 -9.73
CA GLY A 186 -20.48 -7.65 -8.36
C GLY A 186 -20.31 -6.53 -7.35
N LEU A 187 -20.74 -6.84 -6.13
CA LEU A 187 -20.67 -5.96 -4.98
C LEU A 187 -20.13 -6.74 -3.79
N THR A 188 -19.32 -6.08 -2.98
CA THR A 188 -18.87 -6.60 -1.69
C THR A 188 -19.01 -5.51 -0.64
N TYR A 189 -19.68 -5.81 0.45
CA TYR A 189 -19.79 -4.91 1.60
C TYR A 189 -19.08 -5.53 2.81
N ARG A 190 -18.23 -4.74 3.47
CA ARG A 190 -17.49 -5.15 4.67
C ARG A 190 -17.72 -4.11 5.75
N TRP A 191 -18.02 -4.59 6.94
CA TRP A 191 -18.40 -3.72 8.04
C TRP A 191 -17.89 -4.21 9.39
N ALA A 192 -17.45 -3.26 10.22
CA ALA A 192 -17.25 -3.44 11.65
C ALA A 192 -17.52 -2.13 12.40
N ASN A 193 -18.36 -2.18 13.41
CA ASN A 193 -18.50 -1.09 14.37
C ASN A 193 -17.30 -1.03 15.32
N GLN A 194 -16.67 -2.18 15.56
CA GLN A 194 -15.40 -2.33 16.22
C GLN A 194 -14.66 -3.49 15.58
N GLY A 195 -13.46 -3.22 15.04
CA GLY A 195 -12.56 -4.24 14.52
C GLY A 195 -11.89 -5.05 15.64
N TYR A 196 -10.93 -5.89 15.26
CA TYR A 196 -10.15 -6.69 16.20
C TYR A 196 -9.44 -5.82 17.25
N VAL A 197 -8.95 -4.66 16.86
CA VAL A 197 -8.36 -3.68 17.76
C VAL A 197 -9.42 -2.68 18.21
N GLU A 198 -9.47 -2.43 19.49
CA GLU A 198 -10.46 -1.54 20.07
C GLU A 198 -10.33 -0.09 19.55
N GLY A 199 -11.48 0.56 19.35
CA GLY A 199 -11.57 1.91 18.82
C GLY A 199 -11.35 2.00 17.32
N THR A 200 -11.26 0.87 16.61
CA THR A 200 -11.21 0.85 15.13
C THR A 200 -12.58 0.57 14.55
N ILE A 201 -12.92 1.25 13.48
CA ILE A 201 -14.12 1.02 12.66
C ILE A 201 -13.72 0.63 11.24
N TYR A 202 -14.59 -0.05 10.54
CA TYR A 202 -14.41 -0.40 9.14
C TYR A 202 -15.73 -0.39 8.39
N ASN A 203 -15.79 0.36 7.30
CA ASN A 203 -16.95 0.46 6.42
C ASN A 203 -16.46 0.59 4.98
N ALA A 204 -16.68 -0.44 4.16
CA ALA A 204 -16.22 -0.46 2.78
C ALA A 204 -17.21 -1.14 1.86
N LEU A 205 -17.55 -0.46 0.76
CA LEU A 205 -18.33 -0.99 -0.34
C LEU A 205 -17.41 -1.13 -1.56
N SER A 206 -17.26 -2.32 -2.10
CA SER A 206 -16.51 -2.55 -3.33
C SER A 206 -17.47 -2.90 -4.45
N TYR A 207 -17.29 -2.32 -5.61
CA TYR A 207 -18.06 -2.64 -6.81
C TYR A 207 -17.16 -2.97 -7.98
N PHE A 208 -17.65 -3.85 -8.84
CA PHE A 208 -17.04 -4.18 -10.12
C PHE A 208 -18.12 -4.29 -11.19
N PHE A 209 -17.85 -3.73 -12.35
CA PHE A 209 -18.67 -3.93 -13.55
C PHE A 209 -17.75 -4.08 -14.76
N GLY A 210 -18.00 -5.09 -15.58
CA GLY A 210 -17.24 -5.36 -16.80
C GLY A 210 -18.14 -5.78 -17.93
N VAL A 211 -17.81 -5.35 -19.13
CA VAL A 211 -18.42 -5.81 -20.38
C VAL A 211 -17.35 -6.10 -21.41
N GLN A 212 -17.50 -7.16 -22.16
CA GLN A 212 -16.58 -7.54 -23.23
C GLN A 212 -17.35 -7.99 -24.45
N LYS A 213 -16.83 -7.60 -25.62
CA LYS A 213 -17.27 -8.07 -26.92
C LYS A 213 -16.12 -8.72 -27.65
N LYS A 214 -16.30 -9.95 -28.07
CA LYS A 214 -15.38 -10.68 -28.96
C LYS A 214 -16.02 -10.82 -30.33
N TRP A 215 -15.26 -10.53 -31.38
CA TRP A 215 -15.67 -10.69 -32.78
C TRP A 215 -14.94 -11.87 -33.41
N MET A 216 -15.52 -12.43 -34.46
CA MET A 216 -14.93 -13.59 -35.15
C MET A 216 -13.65 -13.26 -35.94
N ASN A 217 -13.38 -11.98 -36.19
CA ASN A 217 -12.21 -11.49 -36.92
C ASN A 217 -10.96 -11.25 -36.03
N GLY A 218 -10.90 -11.88 -34.86
CA GLY A 218 -9.76 -11.80 -33.94
C GLY A 218 -9.72 -10.55 -33.05
N HIS A 219 -10.71 -9.65 -33.15
CA HIS A 219 -10.79 -8.50 -32.26
C HIS A 219 -11.61 -8.79 -31.01
N SER A 220 -11.19 -8.22 -29.90
CA SER A 220 -11.96 -8.18 -28.65
C SER A 220 -11.82 -6.81 -27.99
N LEU A 221 -12.92 -6.24 -27.52
CA LEU A 221 -12.93 -5.00 -26.76
C LEU A 221 -13.57 -5.26 -25.39
N SER A 222 -12.86 -4.91 -24.34
CA SER A 222 -13.31 -5.02 -22.96
C SER A 222 -13.30 -3.66 -22.31
N PHE A 223 -14.35 -3.38 -21.53
CA PHE A 223 -14.41 -2.24 -20.62
C PHE A 223 -14.72 -2.73 -19.22
N SER A 224 -13.96 -2.29 -18.23
CA SER A 224 -14.19 -2.63 -16.83
C SER A 224 -14.03 -1.39 -15.95
N THR A 225 -14.89 -1.27 -14.95
CA THR A 225 -14.83 -0.20 -13.94
C THR A 225 -15.02 -0.79 -12.55
N TRP A 226 -14.31 -0.24 -11.60
CA TRP A 226 -14.34 -0.67 -10.20
C TRP A 226 -14.03 0.49 -9.26
N GLY A 227 -14.37 0.29 -8.00
CA GLY A 227 -14.03 1.20 -6.94
C GLY A 227 -14.29 0.57 -5.57
N ASN A 228 -13.69 1.16 -4.57
CA ASN A 228 -13.69 0.62 -3.22
C ASN A 228 -13.79 1.77 -2.20
N PRO A 229 -14.93 2.56 -2.17
CA PRO A 229 -15.11 3.56 -1.14
C PRO A 229 -14.98 2.92 0.24
N THR A 230 -14.03 3.42 1.01
CA THR A 230 -13.67 2.88 2.32
C THR A 230 -13.57 3.99 3.35
N GLU A 231 -14.21 3.80 4.49
CA GLU A 231 -13.99 4.56 5.70
C GLU A 231 -13.49 3.60 6.77
N ARG A 232 -12.33 3.89 7.34
CA ARG A 232 -11.75 3.07 8.40
C ARG A 232 -10.97 3.94 9.38
N SER A 233 -10.94 3.53 10.63
CA SER A 233 -10.00 4.10 11.58
C SER A 233 -8.76 3.22 11.73
N THR A 234 -7.67 3.85 12.15
CA THR A 234 -6.38 3.18 12.23
C THR A 234 -6.00 2.85 13.66
N GLN A 235 -5.10 1.88 13.78
CA GLN A 235 -4.41 1.53 15.01
C GLN A 235 -3.04 2.23 15.01
N GLY A 236 -2.64 2.82 16.15
CA GLY A 236 -1.28 3.28 16.39
C GLY A 236 -0.43 2.21 17.04
N ALA A 237 0.81 2.08 16.60
CA ALA A 237 1.81 1.38 17.38
C ALA A 237 2.19 2.24 18.60
N SER A 238 2.46 1.61 19.74
CA SER A 238 2.88 2.27 20.96
C SER A 238 4.18 1.65 21.49
N THR A 239 4.65 2.09 22.65
CA THR A 239 5.84 1.55 23.30
C THR A 239 5.53 0.27 24.08
N ASP A 240 6.54 -0.56 24.33
CA ASP A 240 6.40 -1.74 25.20
C ASP A 240 5.91 -1.36 26.60
N GLU A 241 6.34 -0.20 27.12
CA GLU A 241 5.86 0.34 28.39
C GLU A 241 4.34 0.58 28.38
N ALA A 242 3.80 1.15 27.28
CA ALA A 242 2.37 1.38 27.14
C ALA A 242 1.58 0.07 27.06
N TYR A 243 2.08 -0.93 26.32
CA TYR A 243 1.48 -2.27 26.27
C TYR A 243 1.49 -2.94 27.64
N TRP A 244 2.59 -2.86 28.38
CA TRP A 244 2.69 -3.37 29.74
C TRP A 244 1.70 -2.69 30.69
N LEU A 245 1.65 -1.35 30.67
CA LEU A 245 0.71 -0.57 31.52
C LEU A 245 -0.74 -0.86 31.20
N ALA A 246 -1.08 -1.02 29.94
CA ALA A 246 -2.41 -1.36 29.47
C ALA A 246 -2.77 -2.82 29.77
N ASN A 247 -1.78 -3.69 30.01
CA ASN A 247 -1.89 -5.15 30.01
C ASN A 247 -2.60 -5.67 28.75
N ASP A 248 -2.26 -5.08 27.59
CA ASP A 248 -2.90 -5.35 26.31
C ASP A 248 -1.94 -5.06 25.16
N TYR A 249 -1.53 -6.09 24.41
CA TYR A 249 -0.69 -5.96 23.21
C TYR A 249 -1.40 -5.36 22.01
N GLN A 250 -2.73 -5.16 22.09
CA GLN A 250 -3.55 -4.51 21.09
C GLN A 250 -3.96 -3.09 21.49
N TYR A 251 -3.32 -2.56 22.53
CA TYR A 251 -3.55 -1.18 22.95
C TYR A 251 -3.41 -0.22 21.76
N ASN A 252 -4.41 0.66 21.61
CA ASN A 252 -4.47 1.65 20.56
C ASN A 252 -4.61 3.06 21.16
N PRO A 253 -3.60 3.93 21.03
CA PRO A 253 -3.63 5.28 21.60
C PRO A 253 -4.48 6.28 20.83
N TYR A 254 -4.98 5.94 19.62
CA TYR A 254 -5.62 6.89 18.70
C TYR A 254 -7.08 7.16 18.97
N TRP A 255 -7.70 6.47 19.90
CA TRP A 255 -9.10 6.67 20.22
C TRP A 255 -9.30 7.08 21.69
N GLY A 256 -10.48 7.58 22.00
CA GLY A 256 -10.93 7.90 23.34
C GLY A 256 -12.43 8.11 23.41
N TYR A 257 -12.91 8.54 24.56
CA TYR A 257 -14.33 8.80 24.77
C TYR A 257 -14.66 10.28 24.57
N GLN A 258 -15.76 10.52 23.83
CA GLN A 258 -16.41 11.80 23.68
C GLN A 258 -17.89 11.63 24.03
N ASN A 259 -18.37 12.29 25.08
CA ASN A 259 -19.74 12.14 25.57
C ASN A 259 -20.15 10.65 25.73
N GLY A 260 -19.25 9.82 26.22
CA GLY A 260 -19.45 8.38 26.42
C GLY A 260 -19.33 7.51 25.16
N HIS A 261 -19.17 8.08 23.97
CA HIS A 261 -18.99 7.35 22.70
C HIS A 261 -17.50 7.26 22.32
N LYS A 262 -17.11 6.15 21.70
CA LYS A 262 -15.75 5.97 21.18
C LYS A 262 -15.54 6.83 19.94
N ARG A 263 -14.47 7.62 19.93
CA ARG A 263 -14.03 8.41 18.79
C ARG A 263 -12.56 8.15 18.52
N ASN A 264 -12.22 7.82 17.28
CA ASN A 264 -10.83 7.68 16.85
C ASN A 264 -10.34 8.98 16.19
N SER A 265 -9.11 9.38 16.48
CA SER A 265 -8.50 10.58 15.92
C SER A 265 -7.96 10.42 14.51
N ARG A 266 -7.74 9.17 14.09
CA ARG A 266 -7.21 8.82 12.77
C ARG A 266 -8.22 8.00 11.98
N VAL A 267 -8.98 8.69 11.15
CA VAL A 267 -9.95 8.11 10.21
C VAL A 267 -9.44 8.33 8.80
N VAL A 268 -9.39 7.25 8.04
CA VAL A 268 -9.03 7.25 6.62
C VAL A 268 -10.28 7.08 5.79
N ASN A 269 -10.49 8.00 4.86
CA ASN A 269 -11.47 7.86 3.78
C ASN A 269 -10.69 7.72 2.47
N ASP A 270 -10.88 6.62 1.77
CA ASP A 270 -10.22 6.31 0.51
C ASP A 270 -11.25 5.89 -0.54
N PHE A 271 -11.22 6.54 -1.68
CA PHE A 271 -12.04 6.17 -2.82
C PHE A 271 -11.30 6.45 -4.13
N ALA A 272 -11.04 5.40 -4.89
CA ALA A 272 -10.32 5.47 -6.16
C ALA A 272 -11.12 4.82 -7.29
N PRO A 273 -12.22 5.49 -7.79
CA PRO A 273 -12.91 5.03 -8.98
C PRO A 273 -11.93 4.89 -10.14
N SER A 274 -11.98 3.72 -10.76
CA SER A 274 -11.03 3.29 -11.77
C SER A 274 -11.78 2.69 -12.95
N ALA A 275 -11.28 2.92 -14.15
CA ALA A 275 -11.82 2.33 -15.37
C ALA A 275 -10.70 1.96 -16.34
N ILE A 276 -10.87 0.86 -17.06
CA ILE A 276 -9.96 0.40 -18.10
C ILE A 276 -10.72 -0.06 -19.31
N ALA A 277 -10.27 0.39 -20.49
CA ALA A 277 -10.68 -0.12 -21.78
C ALA A 277 -9.51 -0.88 -22.39
N THR A 278 -9.73 -2.12 -22.79
CA THR A 278 -8.70 -3.00 -23.36
C THR A 278 -9.16 -3.50 -24.72
N TRP A 279 -8.34 -3.27 -25.72
CA TRP A 279 -8.49 -3.82 -27.05
C TRP A 279 -7.43 -4.90 -27.29
N ASP A 280 -7.89 -6.13 -27.49
CA ASP A 280 -7.07 -7.25 -27.89
C ASP A 280 -7.32 -7.52 -29.38
N TRP A 281 -6.23 -7.69 -30.14
CA TRP A 281 -6.27 -8.03 -31.55
C TRP A 281 -5.33 -9.22 -31.83
N GLU A 282 -5.93 -10.36 -32.14
CA GLU A 282 -5.24 -11.53 -32.69
C GLU A 282 -4.99 -11.30 -34.19
N ILE A 283 -3.85 -10.66 -34.51
CA ILE A 283 -3.49 -10.27 -35.88
C ILE A 283 -3.39 -11.52 -36.76
N ASN A 284 -2.77 -12.56 -36.23
CA ASN A 284 -2.67 -13.91 -36.77
C ASN A 284 -2.28 -14.88 -35.66
N ASP A 285 -2.10 -16.18 -35.96
CA ASP A 285 -1.74 -17.23 -35.00
C ASP A 285 -0.41 -16.99 -34.26
N GLN A 286 0.43 -16.07 -34.79
CA GLN A 286 1.74 -15.76 -34.21
C GLN A 286 1.79 -14.41 -33.52
N MET A 287 0.87 -13.49 -33.81
CA MET A 287 0.93 -12.10 -33.35
C MET A 287 -0.35 -11.69 -32.64
N LYS A 288 -0.20 -11.23 -31.41
CA LYS A 288 -1.29 -10.65 -30.61
C LYS A 288 -0.90 -9.27 -30.09
N LEU A 289 -1.74 -8.28 -30.36
CA LEU A 289 -1.63 -6.92 -29.85
C LEU A 289 -2.65 -6.74 -28.71
N THR A 290 -2.20 -6.22 -27.57
CA THR A 290 -3.06 -5.79 -26.46
C THR A 290 -2.81 -4.32 -26.19
N THR A 291 -3.84 -3.49 -26.33
CA THR A 291 -3.76 -2.05 -26.03
C THR A 291 -4.79 -1.71 -24.97
N SER A 292 -4.34 -1.07 -23.89
CA SER A 292 -5.18 -0.70 -22.75
C SER A 292 -5.07 0.79 -22.43
N ILE A 293 -6.20 1.41 -22.19
CA ILE A 293 -6.31 2.79 -21.67
C ILE A 293 -6.91 2.70 -20.27
N PHE A 294 -6.18 3.20 -19.30
CA PHE A 294 -6.58 3.19 -17.89
C PHE A 294 -6.72 4.62 -17.39
N GLY A 295 -7.79 4.86 -16.61
CA GLY A 295 -8.03 6.09 -15.88
C GLY A 295 -8.43 5.82 -14.44
N LYS A 296 -7.88 6.60 -13.52
CA LYS A 296 -8.18 6.56 -12.08
C LYS A 296 -8.25 7.97 -11.53
N TYR A 297 -9.25 8.23 -10.68
CA TYR A 297 -9.29 9.42 -9.83
C TYR A 297 -9.35 8.97 -8.37
N SER A 298 -8.26 9.16 -7.64
CA SER A 298 -8.16 8.78 -6.23
C SER A 298 -8.40 9.99 -5.35
N MET A 299 -9.29 9.85 -4.37
CA MET A 299 -9.56 10.81 -3.31
C MET A 299 -9.15 10.14 -2.00
N TYR A 300 -8.06 10.61 -1.41
CA TYR A 300 -7.55 10.06 -0.16
C TYR A 300 -7.52 11.14 0.92
N LYS A 301 -8.15 10.83 2.04
CA LYS A 301 -8.18 11.70 3.23
C LYS A 301 -7.81 10.91 4.48
N SER A 302 -6.89 11.44 5.29
CA SER A 302 -6.50 10.86 6.57
C SER A 302 -6.49 11.93 7.65
N THR A 303 -7.30 11.74 8.70
CA THR A 303 -7.40 12.68 9.83
C THR A 303 -6.30 12.46 10.85
N LYS A 304 -6.00 13.49 11.63
CA LYS A 304 -5.06 13.45 12.74
C LYS A 304 -5.44 14.52 13.77
N LEU A 305 -5.49 14.12 15.04
CA LEU A 305 -5.54 15.08 16.15
C LEU A 305 -4.20 15.82 16.24
N ASN A 306 -4.27 17.14 16.32
CA ASN A 306 -3.11 18.00 16.44
C ASN A 306 -3.34 19.06 17.54
N TYR A 307 -2.29 19.81 17.87
CA TYR A 307 -2.32 20.81 18.92
C TYR A 307 -1.54 22.07 18.52
N ASN A 308 -1.93 23.19 19.09
CA ASN A 308 -1.40 24.52 18.80
C ASN A 308 -0.89 25.15 20.10
N ASN A 309 0.44 25.16 20.28
CA ASN A 309 1.11 25.69 21.48
C ASN A 309 0.49 25.18 22.82
N ALA A 310 0.19 23.89 22.86
CA ALA A 310 -0.42 23.21 23.99
C ALA A 310 0.31 21.88 24.24
N GLU A 311 -0.04 21.19 25.31
CA GLU A 311 0.46 19.85 25.59
C GLU A 311 0.01 18.85 24.52
N ASN A 312 0.88 17.89 24.20
CA ASN A 312 0.52 16.81 23.28
C ASN A 312 -0.65 15.99 23.84
N PRO A 313 -1.77 15.88 23.13
CA PRO A 313 -2.98 15.19 23.64
C PRO A 313 -2.89 13.66 23.56
N GLN A 314 -1.83 13.10 22.98
CA GLN A 314 -1.67 11.65 22.87
C GLN A 314 -1.35 11.04 24.23
N PRO A 315 -2.10 10.04 24.69
CA PRO A 315 -1.90 9.45 26.02
C PRO A 315 -0.53 8.78 26.17
N ASP A 316 -0.01 8.18 25.10
CA ASP A 316 1.29 7.50 25.05
C ASP A 316 2.46 8.43 24.64
N TYR A 317 2.25 9.75 24.69
CA TYR A 317 3.34 10.69 24.49
C TYR A 317 4.40 10.51 25.58
N TRP A 318 5.68 10.43 25.21
CA TRP A 318 6.77 10.05 26.11
C TRP A 318 6.81 10.84 27.44
N LYS A 319 6.45 12.13 27.44
CA LYS A 319 6.38 12.94 28.67
C LYS A 319 5.29 12.52 29.64
N ASN A 320 4.26 11.82 29.16
CA ASN A 320 3.14 11.35 29.98
C ASN A 320 3.37 9.93 30.51
N MET A 321 4.47 9.28 30.06
CA MET A 321 4.79 7.92 30.45
C MET A 321 5.54 7.87 31.79
N PRO A 322 5.38 6.83 32.61
CA PRO A 322 6.12 6.68 33.87
C PRO A 322 7.63 6.78 33.68
N SER A 323 8.18 6.24 32.59
CA SER A 323 9.61 6.31 32.27
C SER A 323 10.14 7.75 32.15
N ALA A 324 9.30 8.73 31.82
CA ALA A 324 9.72 10.15 31.78
C ALA A 324 10.12 10.69 33.17
N ASN A 325 9.67 10.04 34.25
CA ASN A 325 9.99 10.43 35.62
C ASN A 325 11.32 9.84 36.12
N TYR A 326 12.01 9.02 35.33
CA TYR A 326 13.32 8.50 35.73
C TYR A 326 14.40 9.57 35.79
N TYR A 327 14.34 10.55 34.85
CA TYR A 327 15.31 11.62 34.77
C TYR A 327 14.63 12.95 34.51
N VAL A 328 14.76 13.90 35.43
CA VAL A 328 14.53 15.31 35.14
C VAL A 328 15.85 15.88 34.65
N TRP A 329 15.98 16.01 33.34
CA TRP A 329 17.25 16.30 32.66
C TRP A 329 17.94 17.59 33.13
N GLY A 330 17.17 18.58 33.63
CA GLY A 330 17.68 19.82 34.19
C GLY A 330 18.44 19.62 35.52
N ASP A 331 17.97 18.71 36.34
CA ASP A 331 18.52 18.47 37.70
C ASP A 331 19.68 17.49 37.67
N TYR A 332 19.74 16.58 36.71
CA TYR A 332 20.90 15.74 36.45
C TYR A 332 22.13 16.57 36.09
N LYS A 333 21.95 17.63 35.30
CA LYS A 333 23.01 18.59 34.91
C LYS A 333 23.55 19.40 36.11
N ASN A 334 22.72 19.57 37.15
CA ASN A 334 23.06 20.28 38.39
C ASN A 334 23.53 19.33 39.50
N GLY A 335 23.70 18.05 39.23
CA GLY A 335 24.12 17.05 40.23
C GLY A 335 23.02 16.57 41.17
N ASN A 336 21.78 16.95 40.95
CA ASN A 336 20.63 16.49 41.71
C ASN A 336 20.12 15.17 41.10
N ASN A 337 20.19 14.10 41.85
CA ASN A 337 19.67 12.80 41.46
C ASN A 337 18.12 12.79 41.68
N MET A 338 17.38 13.35 40.71
CA MET A 338 15.93 13.37 40.78
C MET A 338 15.33 12.13 40.11
N TYR A 339 15.52 11.02 40.80
CA TYR A 339 14.77 9.80 40.61
C TYR A 339 13.59 9.82 41.56
N THR A 340 12.38 10.09 41.07
CA THR A 340 11.20 10.17 41.96
C THR A 340 10.34 8.92 41.74
N TRP A 341 10.57 7.91 42.57
CA TRP A 341 9.69 6.73 42.66
C TRP A 341 8.24 7.10 42.84
N GLU A 342 7.97 8.16 43.59
CA GLU A 342 6.62 8.63 43.83
C GLU A 342 5.94 9.08 42.53
N ASN A 343 6.60 9.89 41.72
CA ASN A 343 6.06 10.34 40.42
C ASN A 343 5.88 9.19 39.43
N TRP A 344 6.84 8.26 39.41
CA TRP A 344 6.72 7.05 38.60
C TRP A 344 5.52 6.21 39.05
N ASN A 345 5.39 5.91 40.33
CA ASN A 345 4.27 5.15 40.88
C ASN A 345 2.92 5.85 40.62
N ASN A 346 2.86 7.18 40.79
CA ASN A 346 1.64 7.95 40.51
C ASN A 346 1.25 7.84 39.02
N ALA A 347 2.20 7.91 38.10
CA ALA A 347 1.95 7.75 36.69
C ALA A 347 1.49 6.31 36.35
N VAL A 348 2.12 5.29 36.93
CA VAL A 348 1.70 3.88 36.76
C VAL A 348 0.28 3.69 37.28
N ASN A 349 0.01 4.14 38.51
CA ASN A 349 -1.31 4.02 39.11
C ASN A 349 -2.38 4.76 38.31
N TYR A 350 -2.09 5.95 37.81
CA TYR A 350 -3.00 6.71 36.94
C TYR A 350 -3.35 5.92 35.66
N TRP A 351 -2.35 5.37 34.96
CA TRP A 351 -2.54 4.60 33.75
C TRP A 351 -3.34 3.31 33.96
N GLN A 352 -3.06 2.62 35.07
CA GLN A 352 -3.69 1.34 35.40
C GLN A 352 -5.09 1.49 36.00
N ALA A 353 -5.39 2.62 36.67
CA ALA A 353 -6.64 2.84 37.37
C ALA A 353 -7.88 2.74 36.48
N SER A 354 -7.81 3.21 35.24
CA SER A 354 -8.93 3.08 34.30
C SER A 354 -8.49 3.11 32.84
N LYS A 355 -9.30 2.52 31.98
CA LYS A 355 -9.11 2.61 30.54
C LYS A 355 -9.19 4.05 30.04
N GLN A 356 -10.02 4.89 30.64
CA GLN A 356 -10.17 6.30 30.22
C GLN A 356 -8.89 7.10 30.42
N ASN A 357 -8.08 6.78 31.42
CA ASN A 357 -6.84 7.48 31.74
C ASN A 357 -5.75 7.27 30.68
N ARG A 358 -5.82 6.13 29.94
CA ARG A 358 -4.86 5.79 28.89
C ARG A 358 -5.40 5.97 27.47
N GLN A 359 -6.50 6.70 27.33
CA GLN A 359 -7.10 7.03 26.04
C GLN A 359 -7.22 8.55 25.86
N ILE A 360 -7.45 9.01 24.61
CA ILE A 360 -7.66 10.43 24.34
C ILE A 360 -8.88 10.94 25.11
N ASN A 361 -8.68 11.97 25.91
CA ASN A 361 -9.76 12.63 26.64
C ASN A 361 -10.35 13.76 25.79
N TRP A 362 -11.26 13.42 24.87
CA TRP A 362 -11.90 14.38 23.97
C TRP A 362 -12.64 15.49 24.70
N ASP A 363 -13.35 15.16 25.79
CA ASP A 363 -14.14 16.13 26.55
C ASP A 363 -13.22 17.21 27.18
N ARG A 364 -12.01 16.83 27.64
CA ARG A 364 -10.99 17.78 28.10
C ARG A 364 -10.51 18.69 26.97
N LEU A 365 -10.33 18.16 25.75
CA LEU A 365 -9.87 18.95 24.61
C LEU A 365 -10.94 20.00 24.21
N TYR A 366 -12.19 19.59 24.17
CA TYR A 366 -13.31 20.52 23.94
C TYR A 366 -13.38 21.62 25.04
N TYR A 367 -13.29 21.22 26.30
CA TYR A 367 -13.31 22.18 27.39
C TYR A 367 -12.16 23.20 27.30
N ALA A 368 -10.95 22.75 27.01
CA ALA A 368 -9.78 23.62 26.85
C ALA A 368 -9.97 24.63 25.71
N ASN A 369 -10.49 24.20 24.56
CA ASN A 369 -10.79 25.08 23.44
C ASN A 369 -11.90 26.08 23.75
N GLN A 370 -12.95 25.68 24.48
CA GLN A 370 -14.01 26.60 24.91
C GLN A 370 -13.49 27.67 25.85
N GLN A 371 -12.53 27.35 26.73
CA GLN A 371 -11.88 28.35 27.58
C GLN A 371 -10.99 29.29 26.76
N ALA A 372 -10.23 28.78 25.80
CA ALA A 372 -9.46 29.60 24.87
C ALA A 372 -10.36 30.57 24.06
N ALA A 373 -11.50 30.07 23.56
CA ALA A 373 -12.48 30.88 22.83
C ALA A 373 -13.08 32.01 23.68
N LYS A 374 -13.41 31.76 24.96
CA LYS A 374 -13.91 32.79 25.89
C LYS A 374 -12.88 33.89 26.11
N ASN A 375 -11.60 33.55 26.03
CA ASN A 375 -10.49 34.50 26.21
C ASN A 375 -10.05 35.16 24.90
N GLY A 376 -10.75 34.91 23.77
CA GLY A 376 -10.38 35.43 22.45
C GLY A 376 -9.05 34.88 21.91
N GLN A 377 -8.66 33.70 22.38
CA GLN A 377 -7.41 33.03 21.97
C GLN A 377 -7.65 32.00 20.86
N ASP A 378 -6.59 31.70 20.12
CA ASP A 378 -6.59 30.59 19.15
C ASP A 378 -6.89 29.26 19.88
N LEU A 379 -7.57 28.36 19.18
CA LEU A 379 -7.81 27.00 19.68
C LEU A 379 -6.49 26.28 20.01
N LEU A 380 -6.54 25.41 21.01
CA LEU A 380 -5.39 24.63 21.49
C LEU A 380 -5.29 23.27 20.80
N TYR A 381 -6.44 22.69 20.46
CA TYR A 381 -6.54 21.34 19.87
C TYR A 381 -7.46 21.35 18.68
N TYR A 382 -7.13 20.57 17.66
CA TYR A 382 -7.93 20.47 16.44
C TYR A 382 -7.71 19.13 15.73
N VAL A 383 -8.67 18.73 14.92
CA VAL A 383 -8.49 17.61 13.99
C VAL A 383 -8.22 18.19 12.61
N GLN A 384 -7.12 17.80 12.02
CA GLN A 384 -6.76 18.11 10.65
C GLN A 384 -6.89 16.88 9.76
N ALA A 385 -7.02 17.08 8.45
CA ALA A 385 -6.87 16.01 7.48
C ALA A 385 -5.78 16.33 6.45
N LYS A 386 -5.01 15.32 6.11
CA LYS A 386 -4.15 15.31 4.92
C LYS A 386 -4.93 14.74 3.76
N HIS A 387 -4.84 15.39 2.61
CA HIS A 387 -5.44 14.94 1.36
C HIS A 387 -4.37 14.65 0.32
N ASN A 388 -4.62 13.62 -0.47
CA ASN A 388 -3.85 13.27 -1.66
C ASN A 388 -4.81 12.87 -2.76
N ASP A 389 -5.19 13.84 -3.59
CA ASP A 389 -6.08 13.62 -4.72
C ASP A 389 -5.26 13.42 -5.99
N ASN A 390 -5.47 12.29 -6.65
CA ASN A 390 -4.65 11.84 -7.77
C ASN A 390 -5.51 11.52 -8.98
N LEU A 391 -5.24 12.20 -10.10
CA LEU A 391 -5.74 11.82 -11.42
C LEU A 391 -4.62 11.14 -12.20
N THR A 392 -4.81 9.87 -12.56
CA THR A 392 -3.86 9.08 -13.34
C THR A 392 -4.50 8.64 -14.65
N LEU A 393 -3.77 8.83 -15.76
CA LEU A 393 -4.11 8.30 -17.08
C LEU A 393 -2.92 7.51 -17.61
N THR A 394 -3.14 6.29 -18.09
CA THR A 394 -2.11 5.43 -18.66
C THR A 394 -2.60 4.82 -19.97
N LEU A 395 -1.78 4.88 -21.00
CA LEU A 395 -1.91 4.13 -22.24
C LEU A 395 -0.79 3.09 -22.29
N SER A 396 -1.13 1.84 -22.52
CA SER A 396 -0.18 0.74 -22.67
C SER A 396 -0.51 -0.05 -23.92
N SER A 397 0.50 -0.41 -24.71
CA SER A 397 0.32 -1.26 -25.89
C SER A 397 1.44 -2.30 -25.93
N VAL A 398 1.08 -3.57 -26.03
CA VAL A 398 2.01 -4.70 -26.00
C VAL A 398 1.75 -5.60 -27.20
N LEU A 399 2.79 -5.83 -28.00
CA LEU A 399 2.79 -6.78 -29.09
C LEU A 399 3.55 -8.04 -28.67
N ASN A 400 2.85 -9.16 -28.65
CA ASN A 400 3.43 -10.48 -28.44
C ASN A 400 3.54 -11.20 -29.78
N THR A 401 4.74 -11.65 -30.14
CA THR A 401 5.05 -12.29 -31.40
C THR A 401 5.74 -13.63 -31.15
N LYS A 402 5.17 -14.73 -31.63
CA LYS A 402 5.83 -16.04 -31.72
C LYS A 402 6.72 -16.06 -32.97
N LEU A 403 8.01 -15.85 -32.81
CA LEU A 403 8.95 -15.85 -33.92
C LEU A 403 9.16 -17.27 -34.50
N THR A 404 9.21 -18.25 -33.60
CA THR A 404 9.26 -19.67 -33.93
C THR A 404 8.43 -20.46 -32.91
N LYS A 405 8.32 -21.80 -33.10
CA LYS A 405 7.68 -22.67 -32.08
C LYS A 405 8.38 -22.63 -30.71
N LYS A 406 9.64 -22.18 -30.66
CA LYS A 406 10.50 -22.16 -29.47
C LYS A 406 11.01 -20.76 -29.09
N SER A 407 10.57 -19.71 -29.78
CA SER A 407 11.02 -18.36 -29.47
C SER A 407 9.89 -17.34 -29.56
N ASN A 408 9.82 -16.44 -28.57
CA ASN A 408 8.83 -15.39 -28.48
C ASN A 408 9.51 -14.04 -28.28
N LEU A 409 8.89 -13.00 -28.82
CA LEU A 409 9.27 -11.61 -28.62
C LEU A 409 8.04 -10.87 -28.07
N ALA A 410 8.16 -10.29 -26.89
CA ALA A 410 7.18 -9.37 -26.33
C ALA A 410 7.77 -7.96 -26.35
N THR A 411 7.08 -7.01 -26.97
CA THR A 411 7.51 -5.60 -27.03
C THR A 411 6.37 -4.72 -26.60
N GLY A 412 6.63 -3.78 -25.70
CA GLY A 412 5.62 -2.90 -25.16
C GLY A 412 6.06 -1.45 -25.02
N ILE A 413 5.07 -0.57 -25.09
CA ILE A 413 5.21 0.86 -24.79
C ILE A 413 4.18 1.25 -23.72
N MET A 414 4.54 2.21 -22.88
CA MET A 414 3.64 2.81 -21.91
C MET A 414 3.82 4.32 -21.90
N LEU A 415 2.72 5.05 -21.97
CA LEU A 415 2.64 6.48 -21.75
C LEU A 415 1.73 6.75 -20.56
N GLY A 416 2.17 7.59 -19.66
CA GLY A 416 1.43 7.88 -18.44
C GLY A 416 1.51 9.34 -18.04
N LYS A 417 0.40 9.84 -17.50
CA LYS A 417 0.32 11.16 -16.87
C LYS A 417 -0.41 11.06 -15.54
N SER A 418 0.19 11.64 -14.51
CA SER A 418 -0.41 11.75 -13.18
C SER A 418 -0.37 13.18 -12.70
N THR A 419 -1.43 13.59 -12.01
CA THR A 419 -1.55 14.89 -11.34
C THR A 419 -1.96 14.63 -9.91
N ASN A 420 -1.07 14.92 -8.96
CA ASN A 420 -1.24 14.62 -7.54
C ASN A 420 -1.34 15.93 -6.76
N GLN A 421 -2.48 16.22 -6.16
CA GLN A 421 -2.67 17.38 -5.31
C GLN A 421 -2.58 16.98 -3.85
N HIS A 422 -1.63 17.58 -3.14
CA HIS A 422 -1.39 17.41 -1.71
C HIS A 422 -1.81 18.68 -0.98
N TYR A 423 -2.75 18.55 -0.06
CA TYR A 423 -3.21 19.67 0.76
C TYR A 423 -3.68 19.19 2.13
N GLN A 424 -3.89 20.15 3.02
CA GLN A 424 -4.37 19.91 4.38
C GLN A 424 -5.60 20.75 4.64
N THR A 425 -6.57 20.19 5.36
CA THR A 425 -7.81 20.87 5.79
C THR A 425 -7.99 20.80 7.30
N LEU A 426 -8.67 21.80 7.84
CA LEU A 426 -9.18 21.77 9.20
C LEU A 426 -10.51 20.99 9.22
N GLU A 427 -10.56 19.88 9.97
CA GLU A 427 -11.74 19.01 9.98
C GLU A 427 -12.68 19.27 11.16
N ASP A 428 -12.12 19.61 12.33
CA ASP A 428 -12.91 19.85 13.54
C ASP A 428 -12.13 20.79 14.47
N MET A 429 -12.75 21.89 14.84
CA MET A 429 -12.19 22.89 15.75
C MET A 429 -12.35 22.49 17.24
N LEU A 430 -12.95 21.35 17.53
CA LEU A 430 -13.19 20.83 18.88
C LEU A 430 -13.79 21.89 19.84
N GLY A 431 -14.78 22.66 19.35
CA GLY A 431 -15.44 23.71 20.11
C GLY A 431 -14.64 25.01 20.26
N GLY A 432 -13.53 25.17 19.54
CA GLY A 432 -12.78 26.41 19.43
C GLY A 432 -13.48 27.41 18.50
N ALA A 433 -13.08 28.69 18.57
CA ALA A 433 -13.69 29.75 17.75
C ALA A 433 -12.70 30.40 16.77
N ILE A 434 -11.42 30.40 17.08
CA ILE A 434 -10.38 31.13 16.33
C ILE A 434 -9.23 30.19 16.01
N PHE A 435 -8.82 30.15 14.74
CA PHE A 435 -7.60 29.47 14.30
C PHE A 435 -6.93 30.25 13.18
N HIS A 436 -5.67 30.59 13.34
CA HIS A 436 -4.89 31.29 12.34
C HIS A 436 -3.95 30.34 11.59
N ASN A 437 -3.80 30.57 10.28
CA ASN A 437 -2.90 29.78 9.41
C ASN A 437 -1.44 30.18 9.62
N ILE A 438 -0.87 29.80 10.75
CA ILE A 438 0.52 30.08 11.12
C ILE A 438 1.30 28.84 11.49
N ASN A 439 2.59 28.85 11.22
CA ASN A 439 3.52 27.78 11.55
C ASN A 439 3.95 27.87 13.02
N THR A 440 3.32 27.08 13.86
CA THR A 440 3.58 27.06 15.31
C THR A 440 4.99 26.61 15.68
N TYR A 441 5.64 25.81 14.84
CA TYR A 441 7.05 25.44 15.06
C TYR A 441 7.97 26.63 14.86
N ALA A 442 7.67 27.51 13.92
CA ALA A 442 8.45 28.72 13.69
C ALA A 442 8.28 29.77 14.81
N LEU A 443 7.21 29.68 15.61
CA LEU A 443 7.03 30.57 16.78
C LEU A 443 8.08 30.36 17.88
N GLY A 444 8.80 29.24 17.86
CA GLY A 444 9.93 29.02 18.77
C GLY A 444 11.12 29.95 18.48
N ASP A 445 11.28 30.35 17.20
CA ASP A 445 12.41 31.11 16.73
C ASP A 445 12.04 32.58 16.34
N TYR A 446 10.77 32.81 15.99
CA TYR A 446 10.32 34.08 15.42
C TYR A 446 9.06 34.63 16.10
N PRO A 447 8.90 35.96 16.23
CA PRO A 447 7.66 36.58 16.75
C PRO A 447 6.46 36.27 15.84
N LYS A 448 5.24 36.21 16.42
CA LYS A 448 3.99 35.89 15.69
C LYS A 448 3.75 36.77 14.45
N THR A 449 4.24 38.02 14.45
CA THR A 449 4.12 38.99 13.35
C THR A 449 5.21 38.86 12.28
N ASP A 450 6.18 37.97 12.47
CA ASP A 450 7.24 37.75 11.48
C ASP A 450 6.67 37.02 10.24
N PRO A 451 7.00 37.49 9.02
CA PRO A 451 6.56 36.80 7.79
C PRO A 451 6.89 35.31 7.74
N ARG A 452 7.99 34.89 8.38
CA ARG A 452 8.46 33.48 8.38
C ARG A 452 7.53 32.52 9.11
N VAL A 453 6.69 33.01 10.00
CA VAL A 453 5.67 32.15 10.67
C VAL A 453 4.42 31.93 9.82
N GLN A 454 4.28 32.61 8.68
CA GLN A 454 3.11 32.49 7.83
C GLN A 454 3.23 31.29 6.89
N TYR A 455 2.21 30.44 6.87
CA TYR A 455 2.09 29.37 5.86
C TYR A 455 1.77 29.94 4.47
N ASP A 456 1.04 31.06 4.41
CA ASP A 456 0.71 31.72 3.14
C ASP A 456 0.75 33.25 3.28
N LEU A 457 1.82 33.86 2.76
CA LEU A 457 2.00 35.30 2.75
C LEU A 457 0.97 36.07 1.90
N ASN A 458 0.28 35.37 0.96
CA ASN A 458 -0.74 36.04 0.14
C ASN A 458 -2.02 36.34 0.95
N THR A 459 -2.22 35.63 2.05
CA THR A 459 -3.42 35.72 2.90
C THR A 459 -3.10 36.10 4.35
N ALA A 460 -1.84 36.48 4.63
CA ALA A 460 -1.35 36.73 6.00
C ALA A 460 -2.03 37.93 6.69
N GLY A 461 -2.68 38.81 5.94
CA GLY A 461 -3.32 40.01 6.45
C GLY A 461 -2.34 41.11 6.85
N PRO A 462 -2.85 42.26 7.30
CA PRO A 462 -2.02 43.32 7.83
C PRO A 462 -1.24 42.84 9.06
N ASN A 463 0.01 43.23 9.17
CA ASN A 463 0.90 42.87 10.28
C ASN A 463 1.14 41.33 10.43
N ASN A 464 0.97 40.55 9.36
CA ASN A 464 1.18 39.08 9.38
C ASN A 464 0.45 38.38 10.53
N THR A 465 -0.81 38.68 10.75
CA THR A 465 -1.63 38.04 11.79
C THR A 465 -2.04 36.61 11.44
N GLY A 466 -1.93 36.26 10.15
CA GLY A 466 -2.38 34.98 9.60
C GLY A 466 -3.84 35.00 9.12
N LYS A 467 -4.16 34.19 8.12
CA LYS A 467 -5.55 33.97 7.68
C LYS A 467 -6.32 33.22 8.76
N LEU A 468 -7.53 33.66 9.07
CA LEU A 468 -8.50 32.85 9.82
C LEU A 468 -8.91 31.63 9.00
N VAL A 469 -8.91 30.48 9.64
CA VAL A 469 -9.21 29.17 9.05
C VAL A 469 -10.44 28.59 9.77
N TYR A 470 -11.38 28.10 9.00
CA TYR A 470 -12.60 27.44 9.49
C TYR A 470 -12.62 25.97 9.05
N GLU A 471 -13.55 25.20 9.60
CA GLU A 471 -13.73 23.80 9.22
C GLU A 471 -13.97 23.66 7.71
N GLY A 472 -13.23 22.75 7.09
CA GLY A 472 -13.19 22.54 5.64
C GLY A 472 -12.19 23.41 4.87
N ASP A 473 -11.65 24.48 5.47
CA ASP A 473 -10.66 25.33 4.83
C ASP A 473 -9.31 24.64 4.71
N LYS A 474 -8.61 24.96 3.61
CA LYS A 474 -7.21 24.58 3.42
C LYS A 474 -6.28 25.49 4.25
N PHE A 475 -5.30 24.86 4.90
CA PHE A 475 -4.25 25.53 5.66
C PHE A 475 -2.94 24.75 5.62
N GLY A 476 -1.85 25.35 6.09
CA GLY A 476 -0.53 24.70 6.18
C GLY A 476 0.15 24.56 4.82
N TYR A 477 -0.37 23.73 3.94
CA TYR A 477 0.18 23.55 2.59
C TYR A 477 -0.92 23.19 1.57
N ASP A 478 -0.69 23.63 0.33
CA ASP A 478 -1.42 23.19 -0.87
C ASP A 478 -0.46 23.24 -2.06
N TYR A 479 -0.18 22.08 -2.64
CA TYR A 479 0.66 21.97 -3.82
C TYR A 479 0.27 20.76 -4.69
N ARG A 480 0.67 20.82 -5.95
CA ARG A 480 0.44 19.78 -6.94
C ARG A 480 1.76 19.28 -7.52
N ILE A 481 1.87 17.99 -7.73
CA ILE A 481 2.96 17.35 -8.46
C ILE A 481 2.39 16.76 -9.74
N ASP A 482 2.91 17.20 -10.89
CA ASP A 482 2.58 16.66 -12.20
C ASP A 482 3.71 15.73 -12.63
N VAL A 483 3.38 14.49 -13.00
CA VAL A 483 4.34 13.49 -13.47
C VAL A 483 3.92 12.99 -14.85
N ASN A 484 4.87 12.98 -15.79
CA ASN A 484 4.71 12.37 -17.10
C ASN A 484 5.74 11.24 -17.21
N LYS A 485 5.30 10.05 -17.61
CA LYS A 485 6.16 8.89 -17.83
C LYS A 485 5.98 8.35 -19.24
N ALA A 486 7.08 7.94 -19.85
CA ALA A 486 7.08 7.17 -21.07
C ALA A 486 8.12 6.06 -20.94
N ASN A 487 7.77 4.82 -21.28
CA ASN A 487 8.74 3.75 -21.33
C ASN A 487 8.47 2.81 -22.52
N ALA A 488 9.53 2.18 -23.01
CA ALA A 488 9.49 1.13 -24.00
C ALA A 488 10.36 -0.03 -23.49
N TRP A 489 9.93 -1.23 -23.76
CA TRP A 489 10.64 -2.45 -23.37
C TRP A 489 10.48 -3.54 -24.42
N SER A 490 11.42 -4.47 -24.42
CA SER A 490 11.34 -5.67 -25.24
C SER A 490 11.97 -6.85 -24.50
N THR A 491 11.32 -8.00 -24.57
CA THR A 491 11.78 -9.25 -23.99
C THR A 491 11.78 -10.34 -25.05
N TYR A 492 12.94 -10.90 -25.31
CA TYR A 492 13.12 -12.06 -26.17
C TYR A 492 13.30 -13.31 -25.31
N THR A 493 12.58 -14.37 -25.63
CA THR A 493 12.72 -15.69 -25.01
C THR A 493 12.95 -16.75 -26.05
N ALA A 494 13.84 -17.70 -25.76
CA ALA A 494 14.10 -18.83 -26.62
C ALA A 494 14.33 -20.11 -25.82
N GLU A 495 13.84 -21.23 -26.36
CA GLU A 495 14.03 -22.57 -25.80
C GLU A 495 14.92 -23.40 -26.74
N PHE A 496 16.01 -23.93 -26.19
CA PHE A 496 16.97 -24.77 -26.90
C PHE A 496 17.17 -26.07 -26.12
N TYR A 497 16.72 -27.19 -26.64
CA TYR A 497 16.79 -28.49 -25.93
C TYR A 497 16.25 -28.39 -24.50
N ASN A 498 17.17 -28.49 -23.53
CA ASN A 498 16.90 -28.37 -22.08
C ASN A 498 17.22 -26.99 -21.51
N MET A 499 17.40 -25.98 -22.34
CA MET A 499 17.73 -24.62 -21.92
C MET A 499 16.64 -23.63 -22.31
N LYS A 500 16.32 -22.72 -21.39
CA LYS A 500 15.48 -21.54 -21.63
C LYS A 500 16.29 -20.29 -21.40
N ALA A 501 16.44 -19.46 -22.44
CA ALA A 501 17.14 -18.19 -22.38
C ALA A 501 16.14 -17.03 -22.48
N MET A 502 16.38 -15.98 -21.71
CA MET A 502 15.66 -14.71 -21.78
C MET A 502 16.65 -13.55 -21.85
N LEU A 503 16.37 -12.59 -22.71
CA LEU A 503 17.04 -11.29 -22.75
C LEU A 503 15.96 -10.21 -22.79
N SER A 504 16.06 -9.23 -21.90
CA SER A 504 15.10 -8.13 -21.81
C SER A 504 15.80 -6.80 -21.65
N GLY A 505 15.25 -5.77 -22.29
CA GLY A 505 15.75 -4.40 -22.19
C GLY A 505 14.61 -3.40 -22.06
N ARG A 506 14.87 -2.31 -21.34
CA ARG A 506 13.92 -1.20 -21.12
C ARG A 506 14.64 0.14 -21.22
N ILE A 507 13.95 1.12 -21.76
CA ILE A 507 14.30 2.54 -21.68
C ILE A 507 13.08 3.31 -21.16
N GLY A 508 13.30 4.29 -20.29
CA GLY A 508 12.26 5.08 -19.68
C GLY A 508 12.61 6.56 -19.60
N TYR A 509 11.57 7.37 -19.60
CA TYR A 509 11.63 8.81 -19.34
C TYR A 509 10.61 9.17 -18.28
N THR A 510 11.02 10.00 -17.31
CA THR A 510 10.14 10.60 -16.31
C THR A 510 10.41 12.09 -16.24
N GLY A 511 9.38 12.89 -16.48
CA GLY A 511 9.41 14.33 -16.28
C GLY A 511 8.45 14.71 -15.14
N MET A 512 8.93 15.48 -14.14
CA MET A 512 8.08 15.93 -13.04
C MET A 512 8.29 17.41 -12.72
N ASN A 513 7.22 18.07 -12.29
CA ASN A 513 7.26 19.43 -11.80
C ASN A 513 6.27 19.60 -10.64
N ARG A 514 6.56 20.59 -9.78
CA ARG A 514 5.70 20.98 -8.68
C ARG A 514 5.03 22.32 -9.00
N ARG A 515 3.77 22.46 -8.58
CA ARG A 515 3.07 23.74 -8.55
C ARG A 515 2.60 24.03 -7.11
N GLY A 516 3.17 25.03 -6.46
CA GLY A 516 2.71 25.50 -5.15
C GLY A 516 1.59 26.52 -5.29
N TYR A 517 0.58 26.43 -4.42
CA TYR A 517 -0.55 27.36 -4.38
C TYR A 517 -0.43 28.37 -3.23
N MET A 518 0.37 28.07 -2.20
CA MET A 518 0.63 28.93 -1.06
C MET A 518 2.06 29.52 -1.13
N ARG A 519 2.21 30.78 -0.74
CA ARG A 519 3.51 31.45 -0.62
C ARG A 519 4.02 31.33 0.82
N ASN A 520 4.80 30.30 1.10
CA ASN A 520 5.29 30.02 2.44
C ASN A 520 6.33 31.04 2.92
N GLY A 521 6.17 31.55 4.12
CA GLY A 521 7.06 32.58 4.69
C GLY A 521 8.50 32.11 4.90
N MET A 522 8.73 30.82 5.17
CA MET A 522 10.09 30.25 5.26
C MET A 522 10.77 30.09 3.89
N ALA A 523 9.98 30.07 2.80
CA ALA A 523 10.47 29.86 1.44
C ALA A 523 9.73 30.76 0.42
N PRO A 524 9.75 32.10 0.59
CA PRO A 524 8.85 33.01 -0.11
C PRO A 524 9.12 33.12 -1.62
N ASN A 525 10.31 32.75 -2.09
CA ASN A 525 10.73 32.92 -3.48
C ASN A 525 10.52 31.67 -4.35
N ASN A 526 10.30 30.51 -3.74
CA ASN A 526 10.25 29.22 -4.46
C ASN A 526 9.11 28.30 -4.03
N SER A 527 8.27 28.69 -3.08
CA SER A 527 7.15 27.86 -2.60
C SER A 527 5.91 27.98 -3.47
N GLN A 528 5.64 29.15 -4.07
CA GLN A 528 4.49 29.40 -4.93
C GLN A 528 4.86 29.35 -6.41
N GLY A 529 3.90 28.96 -7.26
CA GLY A 529 4.07 28.89 -8.71
C GLY A 529 4.59 27.54 -9.19
N LYS A 530 4.91 27.47 -10.48
CA LYS A 530 5.40 26.25 -11.14
C LYS A 530 6.93 26.20 -11.06
N SER A 531 7.47 25.07 -10.60
CA SER A 531 8.91 24.79 -10.64
C SER A 531 9.39 24.50 -12.07
N GLY A 532 10.71 24.48 -12.27
CA GLY A 532 11.31 23.83 -13.42
C GLY A 532 10.90 22.35 -13.49
N THR A 533 10.99 21.77 -14.68
CA THR A 533 10.74 20.33 -14.86
C THR A 533 12.03 19.56 -14.59
N ALA A 534 11.99 18.63 -13.63
CA ALA A 534 13.04 17.65 -13.44
C ALA A 534 12.83 16.50 -14.44
N ASN A 535 13.85 16.20 -15.22
CA ASN A 535 13.80 15.18 -16.28
C ASN A 535 14.77 14.05 -15.94
N PHE A 536 14.31 12.82 -16.01
CA PHE A 536 15.08 11.62 -15.73
C PHE A 536 14.97 10.66 -16.91
N LEU A 537 16.12 10.14 -17.36
CA LEU A 537 16.20 9.00 -18.24
C LEU A 537 16.65 7.80 -17.43
N ASP A 538 15.95 6.71 -17.57
CA ASP A 538 16.29 5.44 -16.95
C ASP A 538 16.29 4.30 -17.96
N GLY A 539 16.93 3.20 -17.62
CA GLY A 539 16.96 2.03 -18.47
C GLY A 539 17.55 0.83 -17.72
N GLY A 540 17.38 -0.34 -18.32
CA GLY A 540 17.89 -1.55 -17.75
C GLY A 540 17.95 -2.67 -18.77
N VAL A 541 18.86 -3.60 -18.54
CA VAL A 541 18.99 -4.85 -19.30
C VAL A 541 19.06 -5.99 -18.30
N LYS A 542 18.37 -7.08 -18.56
CA LYS A 542 18.46 -8.32 -17.77
C LYS A 542 18.45 -9.53 -18.68
N GLY A 543 19.05 -10.61 -18.23
CA GLY A 543 19.03 -11.90 -18.90
C GLY A 543 18.96 -13.03 -17.90
N SER A 544 18.39 -14.15 -18.33
CA SER A 544 18.42 -15.40 -17.58
C SER A 544 18.67 -16.58 -18.51
N LEU A 545 19.33 -17.59 -17.97
CA LEU A 545 19.53 -18.88 -18.63
C LEU A 545 19.15 -19.96 -17.61
N ASN A 546 18.08 -20.67 -17.89
CA ASN A 546 17.63 -21.81 -17.09
C ASN A 546 17.99 -23.08 -17.83
N VAL A 547 18.63 -24.01 -17.13
CA VAL A 547 19.03 -25.31 -17.67
C VAL A 547 18.28 -26.40 -16.91
N ASP A 548 17.52 -27.21 -17.61
CA ASP A 548 16.89 -28.39 -17.01
C ASP A 548 17.87 -29.55 -17.02
N MET A 549 18.34 -29.94 -15.85
CA MET A 549 19.33 -31.01 -15.69
C MET A 549 18.69 -32.39 -15.60
N ALA A 550 17.38 -32.50 -15.48
CA ALA A 550 16.70 -33.78 -15.32
C ALA A 550 16.86 -34.71 -16.54
N GLU A 551 17.04 -34.15 -17.74
CA GLU A 551 17.33 -34.93 -18.95
C GLU A 551 18.82 -35.27 -19.14
N ALA A 552 19.72 -34.63 -18.38
CA ALA A 552 21.16 -34.84 -18.51
C ALA A 552 21.70 -35.94 -17.59
N MET A 553 20.91 -36.42 -16.65
CA MET A 553 21.29 -37.58 -15.83
C MET A 553 20.69 -38.84 -16.43
N PRO A 554 21.52 -39.84 -16.83
CA PRO A 554 20.98 -41.16 -17.16
C PRO A 554 20.24 -41.66 -15.92
N SER A 555 19.03 -42.19 -16.10
CA SER A 555 18.18 -42.72 -15.05
C SER A 555 18.99 -43.61 -14.10
N ALA A 556 19.46 -43.03 -13.00
CA ALA A 556 19.82 -43.82 -11.86
C ALA A 556 18.51 -44.42 -11.34
N SER A 557 18.50 -45.76 -11.29
CA SER A 557 17.44 -46.62 -10.73
C SER A 557 16.64 -45.93 -9.63
N GLU A 558 15.32 -46.10 -9.68
CA GLU A 558 14.33 -45.59 -8.72
C GLU A 558 14.92 -45.44 -7.31
N PRO A 559 14.87 -44.25 -6.69
CA PRO A 559 15.30 -44.12 -5.29
C PRO A 559 14.35 -44.99 -4.46
N ASP A 560 14.96 -45.93 -3.74
CA ASP A 560 14.30 -46.79 -2.80
C ASP A 560 13.38 -45.95 -1.88
N THR A 561 12.08 -46.11 -2.02
CA THR A 561 11.03 -45.38 -1.29
C THR A 561 11.11 -45.61 0.23
N SER A 562 12.01 -46.48 0.71
CA SER A 562 12.26 -46.71 2.13
C SER A 562 12.97 -45.58 2.86
N CYS A 563 13.67 -44.67 2.14
CA CYS A 563 14.35 -43.51 2.74
C CYS A 563 13.46 -42.29 3.02
N VAL A 564 12.34 -42.12 2.29
CA VAL A 564 11.44 -40.99 2.47
C VAL A 564 10.59 -41.08 3.73
N HIS A 565 10.31 -42.31 4.20
CA HIS A 565 9.52 -42.53 5.41
C HIS A 565 10.26 -42.31 6.73
N ARG A 566 11.60 -42.22 6.74
CA ARG A 566 12.37 -42.00 7.99
C ARG A 566 12.47 -40.55 8.43
N TRP A 567 12.13 -39.58 7.60
CA TRP A 567 12.17 -38.15 7.96
C TRP A 567 10.85 -37.59 8.45
N GLN A 568 9.74 -38.33 8.32
CA GLN A 568 8.42 -37.89 8.81
C GLN A 568 8.04 -38.40 10.21
N ALA A 569 8.88 -39.19 10.85
CA ALA A 569 8.63 -39.73 12.19
C ALA A 569 9.68 -39.23 13.20
N GLN A 570 9.71 -37.95 13.49
CA GLN A 570 10.19 -37.48 14.79
C GLN A 570 9.06 -36.76 15.51
N PRO A 571 8.47 -37.35 16.55
CA PRO A 571 7.46 -36.67 17.37
C PRO A 571 8.14 -35.56 18.15
N SER A 572 7.47 -34.42 18.21
CA SER A 572 7.68 -33.30 19.13
C SER A 572 7.66 -33.75 20.60
N SER A 573 8.79 -34.22 21.12
CA SER A 573 8.95 -34.55 22.53
C SER A 573 10.26 -34.04 23.13
N ARG A 574 10.69 -32.82 22.75
CA ARG A 574 11.76 -32.10 23.45
C ARG A 574 11.49 -30.60 23.56
N LEU A 575 10.37 -30.26 24.17
CA LEU A 575 10.12 -28.92 24.71
C LEU A 575 9.27 -29.04 25.97
N LYS A 576 9.76 -29.84 26.94
CA LYS A 576 9.30 -29.81 28.32
C LYS A 576 10.49 -30.16 29.21
N SER A 577 11.33 -29.19 29.51
CA SER A 577 12.11 -29.10 30.74
C SER A 577 13.09 -27.94 30.66
N ALA A 578 12.66 -26.73 30.95
CA ALA A 578 13.50 -25.63 31.43
C ALA A 578 12.59 -24.56 32.03
N THR A 579 11.89 -24.91 33.10
CA THR A 579 11.34 -23.98 34.07
C THR A 579 11.44 -24.68 35.42
N THR A 580 12.58 -24.51 36.08
CA THR A 580 12.75 -24.51 37.55
C THR A 580 14.24 -24.30 37.84
N SER A 581 14.61 -23.10 38.13
CA SER A 581 15.42 -22.63 39.29
C SER A 581 15.76 -21.16 39.07
#